data_6d4fea5a8fc25daf1aa23d60e15104b5
#
_entry.id   6d4fea5a8fc25daf1aa23d60e15104b5
#
_cell.length_a   1.000
_cell.length_b   1.000
_cell.length_c   1.000
_cell.angle_alpha   90.00
_cell.angle_beta   90.00
_cell.angle_gamma   90.00
#
_symmetry.space_group_name_H-M   'P 1'
#
loop_
_entity.id
_entity.type
_entity.pdbx_description
1 polymer ?
#
loop_
_entity_poly.entity_id
_entity_poly.type
_entity_poly.pdbx_seq_one_letter_code
_entity_poly.pdbx_strand_id
1 'polypeptide(L)'
;MHEDSKMSGLKFLLVTALNALITIVELLGGIFSGSLALLSDAFHNLGDSASVVLAYVASRIGLKNSDPSKTFGYRRAEIIAAFINAIFLIVVSAFLVIESIRRLLNPAPVDGGIMLVVAIVGTLANFVSAWLLSRGAKSNLNLKATYLHILSDALSSFGIIIGAIIIQIWQIDIIDPIVTILVSVYIVWETWPVLKEAINILMQAAPNLDFEAMKADMLKEPGVVNVHHIHAWQIDENRIMFSAHINLNDQLLSDVEPIYRHLESLLQKKYHVDHVTLQAEVFRGKSNELFTRDQHDI
;
A
#
# COMPACT_ATOMS: atom_id res chain seq x y z
N MET A 1 8.58 2.83 -29.79
CA MET A 1 8.55 3.03 -28.32
C MET A 1 7.67 4.19 -27.85
N HIS A 2 7.56 5.33 -28.54
CA HIS A 2 6.70 6.46 -28.09
C HIS A 2 5.19 6.26 -28.34
N GLU A 3 4.77 5.46 -29.30
CA GLU A 3 3.34 5.19 -29.57
C GLU A 3 2.74 4.19 -28.58
N ASP A 4 3.51 3.17 -28.17
CA ASP A 4 3.05 2.18 -27.19
C ASP A 4 2.85 2.79 -25.80
N SER A 5 3.68 3.78 -25.43
CA SER A 5 3.53 4.49 -24.12
C SER A 5 2.31 5.41 -24.10
N LYS A 6 1.98 6.09 -25.21
CA LYS A 6 0.79 6.95 -25.33
C LYS A 6 -0.51 6.12 -25.37
N MET A 7 -0.50 4.99 -26.09
CA MET A 7 -1.64 4.07 -26.08
C MET A 7 -1.90 3.43 -24.72
N SER A 8 -0.84 3.17 -23.93
CA SER A 8 -0.94 2.69 -22.56
C SER A 8 -1.61 3.73 -21.65
N GLY A 9 -1.20 5.01 -21.75
CA GLY A 9 -1.76 6.11 -20.96
C GLY A 9 -3.24 6.37 -21.25
N LEU A 10 -3.65 6.34 -22.53
CA LEU A 10 -5.06 6.53 -22.90
C LEU A 10 -5.95 5.39 -22.40
N LYS A 11 -5.48 4.14 -22.48
CA LYS A 11 -6.22 2.99 -21.96
C LYS A 11 -6.39 3.07 -20.44
N PHE A 12 -5.33 3.47 -19.72
CA PHE A 12 -5.39 3.64 -18.28
C PHE A 12 -6.40 4.72 -17.89
N LEU A 13 -6.40 5.86 -18.58
CA LEU A 13 -7.38 6.95 -18.36
C LEU A 13 -8.81 6.50 -18.66
N LEU A 14 -9.03 5.74 -19.72
CA LEU A 14 -10.35 5.20 -20.07
C LEU A 14 -10.84 4.21 -19.00
N VAL A 15 -9.98 3.32 -18.51
CA VAL A 15 -10.32 2.37 -17.44
C VAL A 15 -10.66 3.12 -16.15
N THR A 16 -9.86 4.11 -15.76
CA THR A 16 -10.12 4.93 -14.57
C THR A 16 -11.45 5.70 -14.69
N ALA A 17 -11.73 6.29 -15.86
CA ALA A 17 -13.00 6.99 -16.10
C ALA A 17 -14.20 6.04 -16.06
N LEU A 18 -14.04 4.83 -16.63
CA LEU A 18 -15.07 3.79 -16.59
C LEU A 18 -15.33 3.34 -15.16
N ASN A 19 -14.27 3.10 -14.37
CA ASN A 19 -14.39 2.73 -12.96
C ASN A 19 -15.10 3.80 -12.14
N ALA A 20 -14.77 5.09 -12.33
CA ALA A 20 -15.47 6.20 -11.68
C ALA A 20 -16.96 6.26 -12.07
N LEU A 21 -17.30 5.99 -13.34
CA LEU A 21 -18.69 5.93 -13.78
C LEU A 21 -19.44 4.76 -13.14
N ILE A 22 -18.84 3.59 -13.08
CA ILE A 22 -19.40 2.39 -12.41
C ILE A 22 -19.67 2.70 -10.94
N THR A 23 -18.70 3.29 -10.25
CA THR A 23 -18.85 3.69 -8.85
C THR A 23 -20.10 4.55 -8.61
N ILE A 24 -20.37 5.52 -9.50
CA ILE A 24 -21.56 6.36 -9.40
C ILE A 24 -22.84 5.52 -9.62
N VAL A 25 -22.83 4.64 -10.62
CA VAL A 25 -23.98 3.78 -10.93
C VAL A 25 -24.28 2.82 -9.78
N GLU A 26 -23.26 2.20 -9.20
CA GLU A 26 -23.38 1.30 -8.07
C GLU A 26 -23.83 2.02 -6.79
N LEU A 27 -23.29 3.23 -6.53
CA LEU A 27 -23.70 4.05 -5.39
C LEU A 27 -25.19 4.41 -5.48
N LEU A 28 -25.63 4.90 -6.62
CA LEU A 28 -27.04 5.23 -6.87
C LEU A 28 -27.91 3.96 -6.82
N GLY A 29 -27.46 2.89 -7.47
CA GLY A 29 -28.13 1.60 -7.45
C GLY A 29 -28.27 1.03 -6.04
N GLY A 30 -27.24 1.10 -5.22
CA GLY A 30 -27.26 0.68 -3.82
C GLY A 30 -28.24 1.48 -2.97
N ILE A 31 -28.27 2.82 -3.17
CA ILE A 31 -29.24 3.70 -2.46
C ILE A 31 -30.67 3.37 -2.89
N PHE A 32 -30.95 3.28 -4.19
CA PHE A 32 -32.30 3.07 -4.70
C PHE A 32 -32.82 1.65 -4.47
N SER A 33 -31.95 0.62 -4.54
CA SER A 33 -32.32 -0.77 -4.23
C SER A 33 -32.39 -1.04 -2.73
N GLY A 34 -31.78 -0.21 -1.90
CA GLY A 34 -31.57 -0.48 -0.47
C GLY A 34 -30.50 -1.54 -0.20
N SER A 35 -29.70 -1.94 -1.19
CA SER A 35 -28.67 -2.98 -1.07
C SER A 35 -27.39 -2.45 -0.41
N LEU A 36 -26.99 -3.05 0.72
CA LEU A 36 -25.70 -2.77 1.36
C LEU A 36 -24.55 -3.41 0.58
N ALA A 37 -24.80 -4.52 -0.12
CA ALA A 37 -23.78 -5.20 -0.91
C ALA A 37 -23.34 -4.33 -2.10
N LEU A 38 -24.28 -3.69 -2.81
CA LEU A 38 -23.94 -2.70 -3.86
C LEU A 38 -23.23 -1.47 -3.29
N LEU A 39 -23.64 -0.98 -2.12
CA LEU A 39 -22.95 0.12 -1.45
C LEU A 39 -21.51 -0.26 -1.07
N SER A 40 -21.29 -1.50 -0.61
CA SER A 40 -19.95 -1.99 -0.29
C SER A 40 -19.03 -2.00 -1.52
N ASP A 41 -19.54 -2.49 -2.65
CA ASP A 41 -18.80 -2.52 -3.92
C ASP A 41 -18.53 -1.09 -4.43
N ALA A 42 -19.54 -0.21 -4.38
CA ALA A 42 -19.40 1.20 -4.74
C ALA A 42 -18.34 1.94 -3.90
N PHE A 43 -18.30 1.71 -2.59
CA PHE A 43 -17.28 2.33 -1.73
C PHE A 43 -15.88 1.76 -1.95
N HIS A 44 -15.77 0.47 -2.27
CA HIS A 44 -14.51 -0.13 -2.68
C HIS A 44 -13.99 0.52 -3.98
N ASN A 45 -14.79 0.55 -5.03
CA ASN A 45 -14.47 1.19 -6.31
C ASN A 45 -14.18 2.70 -6.17
N LEU A 46 -14.87 3.39 -5.23
CA LEU A 46 -14.57 4.78 -4.88
C LEU A 46 -13.18 4.90 -4.25
N GLY A 47 -12.83 4.01 -3.33
CA GLY A 47 -11.51 3.95 -2.70
C GLY A 47 -10.40 3.77 -3.74
N ASP A 48 -10.59 2.86 -4.70
CA ASP A 48 -9.63 2.62 -5.78
C ASP A 48 -9.46 3.82 -6.70
N SER A 49 -10.58 4.42 -7.12
CA SER A 49 -10.56 5.64 -7.93
C SER A 49 -9.91 6.82 -7.19
N ALA A 50 -10.23 6.98 -5.91
CA ALA A 50 -9.63 7.99 -5.05
C ALA A 50 -8.14 7.74 -4.82
N SER A 51 -7.71 6.47 -4.66
CA SER A 51 -6.31 6.10 -4.48
C SER A 51 -5.44 6.51 -5.66
N VAL A 52 -5.94 6.36 -6.89
CA VAL A 52 -5.23 6.80 -8.11
C VAL A 52 -5.03 8.32 -8.11
N VAL A 53 -6.06 9.09 -7.76
CA VAL A 53 -5.97 10.56 -7.69
C VAL A 53 -5.04 10.99 -6.55
N LEU A 54 -5.20 10.39 -5.36
CA LEU A 54 -4.35 10.68 -4.21
C LEU A 54 -2.88 10.33 -4.48
N ALA A 55 -2.62 9.16 -5.09
CA ALA A 55 -1.27 8.76 -5.48
C ALA A 55 -0.64 9.74 -6.47
N TYR A 56 -1.40 10.21 -7.48
CA TYR A 56 -0.91 11.22 -8.42
C TYR A 56 -0.56 12.54 -7.72
N VAL A 57 -1.45 13.05 -6.88
CA VAL A 57 -1.21 14.30 -6.12
C VAL A 57 -0.03 14.13 -5.17
N ALA A 58 0.02 13.02 -4.44
CA ALA A 58 1.08 12.71 -3.49
C ALA A 58 2.44 12.57 -4.21
N SER A 59 2.48 11.90 -5.37
CA SER A 59 3.69 11.79 -6.19
C SER A 59 4.18 13.16 -6.65
N ARG A 60 3.27 14.05 -7.09
CA ARG A 60 3.64 15.43 -7.45
C ARG A 60 4.20 16.22 -6.25
N ILE A 61 3.68 15.97 -5.05
CA ILE A 61 4.22 16.54 -3.81
C ILE A 61 5.58 15.91 -3.48
N GLY A 62 5.71 14.60 -3.60
CA GLY A 62 6.92 13.83 -3.32
C GLY A 62 8.13 14.21 -4.19
N LEU A 63 7.87 14.74 -5.40
CA LEU A 63 8.90 15.26 -6.32
C LEU A 63 9.46 16.63 -5.92
N LYS A 64 8.87 17.31 -4.91
CA LYS A 64 9.43 18.58 -4.43
C LYS A 64 10.79 18.35 -3.77
N ASN A 65 11.73 19.26 -4.05
CA ASN A 65 13.03 19.24 -3.41
C ASN A 65 12.91 19.38 -1.89
N SER A 66 13.92 18.87 -1.19
CA SER A 66 14.08 19.12 0.24
C SER A 66 14.20 20.62 0.53
N ASP A 67 13.68 21.05 1.66
CA ASP A 67 13.79 22.39 2.18
C ASP A 67 14.12 22.36 3.69
N PRO A 68 14.39 23.51 4.32
CA PRO A 68 14.74 23.53 5.75
C PRO A 68 13.69 22.94 6.70
N SER A 69 12.42 22.85 6.27
CA SER A 69 11.34 22.25 7.06
C SER A 69 11.18 20.74 6.82
N LYS A 70 11.63 20.26 5.65
CA LYS A 70 11.57 18.86 5.20
C LYS A 70 12.90 18.46 4.56
N THR A 71 13.88 18.18 5.39
CA THR A 71 15.26 17.92 4.96
C THR A 71 15.40 16.65 4.12
N PHE A 72 14.56 15.64 4.31
CA PHE A 72 14.44 14.45 3.46
C PHE A 72 13.42 14.62 2.31
N GLY A 73 12.89 15.84 2.10
CA GLY A 73 11.87 16.13 1.09
C GLY A 73 10.47 15.67 1.52
N TYR A 74 9.58 15.57 0.54
CA TYR A 74 8.14 15.34 0.75
C TYR A 74 7.69 13.91 0.37
N ARG A 75 8.61 12.95 0.28
CA ARG A 75 8.35 11.58 -0.22
C ARG A 75 7.32 10.80 0.57
N ARG A 76 7.23 11.03 1.88
CA ARG A 76 6.20 10.41 2.73
C ARG A 76 4.77 10.82 2.38
N ALA A 77 4.57 11.77 1.45
CA ALA A 77 3.24 12.13 0.97
C ALA A 77 2.53 10.93 0.34
N GLU A 78 3.24 10.05 -0.39
CA GLU A 78 2.69 8.84 -1.00
C GLU A 78 2.24 7.83 0.08
N ILE A 79 3.04 7.65 1.11
CA ILE A 79 2.72 6.77 2.24
C ILE A 79 1.50 7.28 3.03
N ILE A 80 1.42 8.61 3.24
CA ILE A 80 0.27 9.22 3.91
C ILE A 80 -1.00 9.06 3.05
N ALA A 81 -0.90 9.20 1.73
CA ALA A 81 -2.03 8.98 0.83
C ALA A 81 -2.54 7.53 0.90
N ALA A 82 -1.63 6.54 0.83
CA ALA A 82 -1.97 5.12 0.98
C ALA A 82 -2.59 4.82 2.35
N PHE A 83 -2.03 5.38 3.44
CA PHE A 83 -2.56 5.25 4.80
C PHE A 83 -3.98 5.80 4.93
N ILE A 84 -4.25 7.01 4.42
CA ILE A 84 -5.58 7.63 4.47
C ILE A 84 -6.59 6.80 3.69
N ASN A 85 -6.24 6.31 2.49
CA ASN A 85 -7.12 5.49 1.69
C ASN A 85 -7.43 4.14 2.37
N ALA A 86 -6.42 3.49 2.93
CA ALA A 86 -6.60 2.23 3.65
C ALA A 86 -7.50 2.39 4.89
N ILE A 87 -7.32 3.45 5.68
CA ILE A 87 -8.21 3.76 6.81
C ILE A 87 -9.64 4.02 6.34
N PHE A 88 -9.82 4.80 5.26
CA PHE A 88 -11.15 5.05 4.70
C PHE A 88 -11.87 3.74 4.38
N LEU A 89 -11.24 2.83 3.65
CA LEU A 89 -11.82 1.52 3.29
C LEU A 89 -12.18 0.69 4.52
N ILE A 90 -11.30 0.63 5.52
CA ILE A 90 -11.54 -0.16 6.75
C ILE A 90 -12.70 0.44 7.56
N VAL A 91 -12.76 1.77 7.71
CA VAL A 91 -13.83 2.45 8.46
C VAL A 91 -15.18 2.25 7.77
N VAL A 92 -15.25 2.39 6.45
CA VAL A 92 -16.47 2.14 5.68
C VAL A 92 -16.89 0.67 5.79
N SER A 93 -15.97 -0.26 5.63
CA SER A 93 -16.25 -1.70 5.77
C SER A 93 -16.78 -2.03 7.16
N ALA A 94 -16.18 -1.47 8.21
CA ALA A 94 -16.65 -1.67 9.59
C ALA A 94 -18.08 -1.11 9.77
N PHE A 95 -18.37 0.07 9.23
CA PHE A 95 -19.73 0.63 9.26
C PHE A 95 -20.73 -0.27 8.54
N LEU A 96 -20.39 -0.79 7.34
CA LEU A 96 -21.25 -1.68 6.58
C LEU A 96 -21.49 -3.02 7.29
N VAL A 97 -20.47 -3.56 7.97
CA VAL A 97 -20.64 -4.77 8.81
C VAL A 97 -21.61 -4.49 9.96
N ILE A 98 -21.48 -3.38 10.67
CA ILE A 98 -22.40 -3.01 11.76
C ILE A 98 -23.83 -2.86 11.24
N GLU A 99 -24.02 -2.18 10.11
CA GLU A 99 -25.33 -2.01 9.51
C GLU A 99 -25.91 -3.34 9.00
N SER A 100 -25.06 -4.21 8.44
CA SER A 100 -25.45 -5.56 8.03
C SER A 100 -25.94 -6.40 9.21
N ILE A 101 -25.23 -6.34 10.35
CA ILE A 101 -25.67 -7.03 11.58
C ILE A 101 -27.03 -6.49 12.04
N ARG A 102 -27.25 -5.18 11.98
CA ARG A 102 -28.56 -4.59 12.30
C ARG A 102 -29.65 -5.10 11.39
N ARG A 103 -29.40 -5.22 10.07
CA ARG A 103 -30.37 -5.74 9.11
C ARG A 103 -30.59 -7.25 9.22
N LEU A 104 -29.62 -8.01 9.71
CA LEU A 104 -29.83 -9.41 10.05
C LEU A 104 -30.85 -9.57 11.20
N LEU A 105 -30.85 -8.62 12.16
CA LEU A 105 -31.78 -8.62 13.28
C LEU A 105 -33.14 -7.98 12.92
N ASN A 106 -33.14 -6.99 12.04
CA ASN A 106 -34.32 -6.26 11.59
C ASN A 106 -34.26 -6.12 10.06
N PRO A 107 -34.70 -7.13 9.30
CA PRO A 107 -34.59 -7.11 7.84
C PRO A 107 -35.28 -5.89 7.21
N ALA A 108 -34.58 -5.27 6.28
CA ALA A 108 -35.10 -4.19 5.45
C ALA A 108 -35.31 -4.70 4.02
N PRO A 109 -36.35 -4.24 3.31
CA PRO A 109 -36.62 -4.68 1.95
C PRO A 109 -35.50 -4.24 1.00
N VAL A 110 -35.14 -5.10 0.07
CA VAL A 110 -34.15 -4.85 -0.99
C VAL A 110 -34.78 -5.12 -2.34
N ASP A 111 -34.67 -4.14 -3.26
CA ASP A 111 -35.10 -4.36 -4.63
C ASP A 111 -34.05 -5.18 -5.40
N GLY A 112 -34.30 -6.50 -5.43
CA GLY A 112 -33.44 -7.46 -6.11
C GLY A 112 -33.32 -7.20 -7.63
N GLY A 113 -34.33 -6.57 -8.25
CA GLY A 113 -34.30 -6.24 -9.68
C GLY A 113 -33.32 -5.13 -10.01
N ILE A 114 -33.40 -4.01 -9.26
CA ILE A 114 -32.43 -2.91 -9.38
C ILE A 114 -31.03 -3.39 -9.05
N MET A 115 -30.87 -4.12 -7.92
CA MET A 115 -29.61 -4.72 -7.47
C MET A 115 -28.99 -5.58 -8.58
N LEU A 116 -29.77 -6.47 -9.21
CA LEU A 116 -29.30 -7.37 -10.27
C LEU A 116 -28.80 -6.61 -11.50
N VAL A 117 -29.61 -5.66 -11.99
CA VAL A 117 -29.24 -4.88 -13.19
C VAL A 117 -27.95 -4.10 -12.97
N VAL A 118 -27.84 -3.43 -11.82
CA VAL A 118 -26.64 -2.63 -11.48
C VAL A 118 -25.41 -3.54 -11.31
N ALA A 119 -25.53 -4.64 -10.58
CA ALA A 119 -24.43 -5.60 -10.39
C ALA A 119 -23.94 -6.21 -11.72
N ILE A 120 -24.86 -6.54 -12.65
CA ILE A 120 -24.47 -7.02 -13.99
C ILE A 120 -23.73 -5.93 -14.77
N VAL A 121 -24.22 -4.69 -14.77
CA VAL A 121 -23.55 -3.58 -15.47
C VAL A 121 -22.16 -3.32 -14.91
N GLY A 122 -22.00 -3.28 -13.58
CA GLY A 122 -20.69 -3.13 -12.90
C GLY A 122 -19.74 -4.27 -13.26
N THR A 123 -20.19 -5.52 -13.10
CA THR A 123 -19.36 -6.69 -13.43
C THR A 123 -18.92 -6.68 -14.89
N LEU A 124 -19.83 -6.40 -15.84
CA LEU A 124 -19.49 -6.34 -17.26
C LEU A 124 -18.47 -5.25 -17.56
N ALA A 125 -18.60 -4.10 -16.94
CA ALA A 125 -17.65 -3.00 -17.13
C ALA A 125 -16.28 -3.31 -16.53
N ASN A 126 -16.21 -3.99 -15.36
CA ASN A 126 -14.95 -4.52 -14.81
C ASN A 126 -14.31 -5.56 -15.73
N PHE A 127 -15.08 -6.48 -16.32
CA PHE A 127 -14.56 -7.41 -17.34
C PHE A 127 -14.05 -6.70 -18.60
N VAL A 128 -14.74 -5.67 -19.09
CA VAL A 128 -14.29 -4.85 -20.23
C VAL A 128 -12.99 -4.13 -19.88
N SER A 129 -12.87 -3.57 -18.68
CA SER A 129 -11.66 -2.92 -18.18
C SER A 129 -10.48 -3.90 -18.10
N ALA A 130 -10.69 -5.08 -17.53
CA ALA A 130 -9.70 -6.16 -17.50
C ALA A 130 -9.28 -6.59 -18.92
N TRP A 131 -10.23 -6.76 -19.83
CA TRP A 131 -9.94 -7.13 -21.22
C TRP A 131 -9.10 -6.07 -21.94
N LEU A 132 -9.40 -4.78 -21.75
CA LEU A 132 -8.63 -3.68 -22.33
C LEU A 132 -7.16 -3.69 -21.85
N LEU A 133 -6.91 -4.06 -20.58
CA LEU A 133 -5.58 -4.12 -19.99
C LEU A 133 -4.84 -5.43 -20.28
N SER A 134 -5.54 -6.51 -20.64
CA SER A 134 -5.00 -7.88 -20.75
C SER A 134 -3.78 -7.98 -21.67
N ARG A 135 -3.77 -7.25 -22.80
CA ARG A 135 -2.65 -7.28 -23.75
C ARG A 135 -1.40 -6.62 -23.18
N GLY A 136 -1.54 -5.50 -22.44
CA GLY A 136 -0.43 -4.80 -21.80
C GLY A 136 0.08 -5.54 -20.56
N ALA A 137 -0.77 -6.30 -19.88
CA ALA A 137 -0.43 -7.09 -18.70
C ALA A 137 0.63 -8.18 -18.96
N LYS A 138 0.83 -8.58 -20.20
CA LYS A 138 1.85 -9.58 -20.58
C LYS A 138 3.28 -9.02 -20.58
N SER A 139 3.44 -7.72 -20.75
CA SER A 139 4.74 -7.08 -20.92
C SER A 139 5.09 -6.04 -19.84
N ASN A 140 4.13 -5.67 -18.98
CA ASN A 140 4.31 -4.65 -17.96
C ASN A 140 3.73 -5.13 -16.62
N LEU A 141 4.58 -5.16 -15.57
CA LEU A 141 4.19 -5.65 -14.24
C LEU A 141 3.10 -4.79 -13.58
N ASN A 142 3.15 -3.47 -13.75
CA ASN A 142 2.13 -2.58 -13.19
C ASN A 142 0.76 -2.82 -13.85
N LEU A 143 0.73 -2.96 -15.19
CA LEU A 143 -0.51 -3.30 -15.91
C LEU A 143 -1.00 -4.68 -15.53
N LYS A 144 -0.11 -5.63 -15.23
CA LYS A 144 -0.48 -6.97 -14.74
C LYS A 144 -1.13 -6.91 -13.37
N ALA A 145 -0.57 -6.12 -12.45
CA ALA A 145 -1.15 -5.92 -11.12
C ALA A 145 -2.56 -5.30 -11.22
N THR A 146 -2.70 -4.21 -11.98
CA THR A 146 -4.01 -3.57 -12.23
C THR A 146 -5.01 -4.52 -12.91
N TYR A 147 -4.58 -5.32 -13.88
CA TYR A 147 -5.42 -6.32 -14.52
C TYR A 147 -5.95 -7.36 -13.53
N LEU A 148 -5.06 -7.90 -12.67
CA LEU A 148 -5.42 -8.90 -11.67
C LEU A 148 -6.37 -8.33 -10.62
N HIS A 149 -6.14 -7.09 -10.19
CA HIS A 149 -7.01 -6.38 -9.26
C HIS A 149 -8.43 -6.22 -9.83
N ILE A 150 -8.58 -5.63 -11.02
CA ILE A 150 -9.89 -5.46 -11.67
C ILE A 150 -10.58 -6.81 -11.94
N LEU A 151 -9.81 -7.85 -12.22
CA LEU A 151 -10.38 -9.21 -12.39
C LEU A 151 -10.89 -9.75 -11.04
N SER A 152 -10.19 -9.49 -9.95
CA SER A 152 -10.63 -9.84 -8.60
C SER A 152 -11.92 -9.11 -8.22
N ASP A 153 -12.04 -7.81 -8.55
CA ASP A 153 -13.27 -7.02 -8.33
C ASP A 153 -14.44 -7.60 -9.13
N ALA A 154 -14.22 -7.94 -10.39
CA ALA A 154 -15.25 -8.61 -11.20
C ALA A 154 -15.72 -9.94 -10.59
N LEU A 155 -14.82 -10.71 -9.96
CA LEU A 155 -15.16 -11.97 -9.29
C LEU A 155 -15.91 -11.72 -7.97
N SER A 156 -15.56 -10.69 -7.20
CA SER A 156 -16.28 -10.33 -5.98
C SER A 156 -17.70 -9.83 -6.29
N SER A 157 -17.86 -9.00 -7.33
CA SER A 157 -19.16 -8.51 -7.79
C SER A 157 -20.06 -9.68 -8.31
N PHE A 158 -19.49 -10.79 -8.73
CA PHE A 158 -20.26 -11.99 -9.08
C PHE A 158 -21.02 -12.57 -7.89
N GLY A 159 -20.47 -12.46 -6.68
CA GLY A 159 -21.18 -12.81 -5.43
C GLY A 159 -22.41 -11.94 -5.22
N ILE A 160 -22.34 -10.65 -5.55
CA ILE A 160 -23.48 -9.71 -5.47
C ILE A 160 -24.56 -10.09 -6.48
N ILE A 161 -24.20 -10.49 -7.70
CA ILE A 161 -25.16 -10.99 -8.71
C ILE A 161 -25.92 -12.21 -8.19
N ILE A 162 -25.22 -13.19 -7.60
CA ILE A 162 -25.86 -14.37 -7.03
C ILE A 162 -26.84 -13.97 -5.92
N GLY A 163 -26.42 -13.08 -5.02
CA GLY A 163 -27.28 -12.54 -3.98
C GLY A 163 -28.53 -11.86 -4.54
N ALA A 164 -28.37 -11.02 -5.57
CA ALA A 164 -29.46 -10.31 -6.23
C ALA A 164 -30.46 -11.27 -6.89
N ILE A 165 -29.99 -12.35 -7.53
CA ILE A 165 -30.85 -13.38 -8.11
C ILE A 165 -31.67 -14.07 -7.03
N ILE A 166 -31.04 -14.42 -5.89
CA ILE A 166 -31.74 -15.07 -4.77
C ILE A 166 -32.82 -14.14 -4.23
N ILE A 167 -32.50 -12.86 -4.00
CA ILE A 167 -33.46 -11.88 -3.50
C ILE A 167 -34.61 -11.70 -4.51
N GLN A 168 -34.31 -11.57 -5.80
CA GLN A 168 -35.30 -11.37 -6.84
C GLN A 168 -36.28 -12.53 -6.99
N ILE A 169 -35.80 -13.79 -6.85
CA ILE A 169 -36.64 -14.97 -7.06
C ILE A 169 -37.38 -15.38 -5.79
N TRP A 170 -36.69 -15.39 -4.64
CA TRP A 170 -37.22 -15.93 -3.38
C TRP A 170 -37.62 -14.87 -2.35
N GLN A 171 -37.35 -13.58 -2.63
CA GLN A 171 -37.62 -12.45 -1.71
C GLN A 171 -36.97 -12.63 -0.33
N ILE A 172 -35.76 -13.17 -0.30
CA ILE A 172 -35.03 -13.44 0.94
C ILE A 172 -34.03 -12.28 1.14
N ASP A 173 -34.50 -11.16 1.69
CA ASP A 173 -33.70 -9.91 1.85
C ASP A 173 -32.47 -10.09 2.76
N ILE A 174 -32.46 -11.10 3.62
CA ILE A 174 -31.35 -11.41 4.55
C ILE A 174 -30.05 -11.79 3.82
N ILE A 175 -30.14 -12.13 2.54
CA ILE A 175 -28.96 -12.46 1.69
C ILE A 175 -28.08 -11.23 1.48
N ASP A 176 -28.67 -10.03 1.31
CA ASP A 176 -27.90 -8.79 1.10
C ASP A 176 -26.92 -8.48 2.26
N PRO A 177 -27.35 -8.44 3.53
CA PRO A 177 -26.41 -8.23 4.63
C PRO A 177 -25.39 -9.37 4.78
N ILE A 178 -25.71 -10.61 4.43
CA ILE A 178 -24.73 -11.72 4.44
C ILE A 178 -23.65 -11.48 3.40
N VAL A 179 -24.03 -11.18 2.15
CA VAL A 179 -23.09 -10.85 1.06
C VAL A 179 -22.26 -9.64 1.44
N THR A 180 -22.88 -8.60 2.01
CA THR A 180 -22.18 -7.40 2.47
C THR A 180 -21.09 -7.71 3.49
N ILE A 181 -21.37 -8.55 4.48
CA ILE A 181 -20.36 -8.96 5.46
C ILE A 181 -19.20 -9.68 4.78
N LEU A 182 -19.47 -10.62 3.88
CA LEU A 182 -18.43 -11.36 3.16
C LEU A 182 -17.54 -10.43 2.32
N VAL A 183 -18.15 -9.52 1.56
CA VAL A 183 -17.42 -8.53 0.75
C VAL A 183 -16.62 -7.57 1.65
N SER A 184 -17.22 -7.06 2.72
CA SER A 184 -16.53 -6.15 3.65
C SER A 184 -15.33 -6.81 4.35
N VAL A 185 -15.46 -8.08 4.76
CA VAL A 185 -14.34 -8.85 5.34
C VAL A 185 -13.22 -9.05 4.30
N TYR A 186 -13.59 -9.35 3.06
CA TYR A 186 -12.63 -9.46 1.97
C TYR A 186 -11.87 -8.15 1.74
N ILE A 187 -12.57 -6.99 1.67
CA ILE A 187 -11.95 -5.66 1.52
C ILE A 187 -10.97 -5.38 2.67
N VAL A 188 -11.36 -5.65 3.92
CA VAL A 188 -10.48 -5.46 5.07
C VAL A 188 -9.25 -6.36 4.97
N TRP A 189 -9.41 -7.62 4.58
CA TRP A 189 -8.30 -8.56 4.43
C TRP A 189 -7.31 -8.11 3.35
N GLU A 190 -7.79 -7.60 2.22
CA GLU A 190 -6.95 -7.06 1.14
C GLU A 190 -6.25 -5.74 1.52
N THR A 191 -6.94 -4.87 2.23
CA THR A 191 -6.44 -3.54 2.64
C THR A 191 -5.46 -3.62 3.81
N TRP A 192 -5.56 -4.64 4.67
CA TRP A 192 -4.79 -4.76 5.89
C TRP A 192 -3.25 -4.75 5.70
N PRO A 193 -2.67 -5.47 4.71
CA PRO A 193 -1.23 -5.41 4.44
C PRO A 193 -0.76 -4.00 4.08
N VAL A 194 -1.52 -3.28 3.26
CA VAL A 194 -1.20 -1.90 2.83
C VAL A 194 -1.19 -0.96 4.04
N LEU A 195 -2.21 -1.05 4.90
CA LEU A 195 -2.27 -0.27 6.14
C LEU A 195 -1.09 -0.57 7.06
N LYS A 196 -0.77 -1.84 7.25
CA LYS A 196 0.35 -2.28 8.10
C LYS A 196 1.68 -1.75 7.58
N GLU A 197 1.92 -1.81 6.28
CA GLU A 197 3.15 -1.32 5.65
C GLU A 197 3.26 0.20 5.77
N ALA A 198 2.19 0.93 5.48
CA ALA A 198 2.16 2.38 5.66
C ALA A 198 2.45 2.79 7.13
N ILE A 199 1.85 2.10 8.11
CA ILE A 199 2.13 2.31 9.54
C ILE A 199 3.60 2.04 9.84
N ASN A 200 4.17 0.95 9.37
CA ASN A 200 5.57 0.60 9.60
C ASN A 200 6.51 1.70 9.09
N ILE A 201 6.31 2.18 7.87
CA ILE A 201 7.12 3.27 7.29
C ILE A 201 6.96 4.57 8.08
N LEU A 202 5.73 4.92 8.49
CA LEU A 202 5.47 6.12 9.29
C LEU A 202 6.08 6.03 10.69
N MET A 203 6.07 4.84 11.29
CA MET A 203 6.67 4.55 12.61
C MET A 203 8.18 4.32 12.54
N GLN A 204 8.81 4.50 11.36
CA GLN A 204 10.25 4.27 11.16
C GLN A 204 10.67 2.84 11.51
N ALA A 205 9.81 1.86 11.24
CA ALA A 205 10.16 0.46 11.43
C ALA A 205 11.37 0.08 10.57
N ALA A 206 12.19 -0.80 11.10
CA ALA A 206 13.34 -1.34 10.38
C ALA A 206 12.85 -2.14 9.16
N PRO A 207 13.47 -1.94 7.99
CA PRO A 207 13.22 -2.79 6.83
C PRO A 207 13.68 -4.23 7.10
N ASN A 208 13.23 -5.16 6.26
CA ASN A 208 13.63 -6.56 6.36
C ASN A 208 15.09 -6.76 5.90
N LEU A 209 16.04 -6.43 6.78
CA LEU A 209 17.47 -6.57 6.58
C LEU A 209 18.04 -7.61 7.57
N ASP A 210 19.02 -8.39 7.10
CA ASP A 210 19.82 -9.25 7.97
C ASP A 210 20.94 -8.41 8.60
N PHE A 211 20.66 -7.84 9.77
CA PHE A 211 21.58 -6.96 10.47
C PHE A 211 22.83 -7.68 10.97
N GLU A 212 22.73 -8.96 11.30
CA GLU A 212 23.90 -9.77 11.72
C GLU A 212 24.84 -10.02 10.55
N ALA A 213 24.31 -10.39 9.38
CA ALA A 213 25.11 -10.51 8.17
C ALA A 213 25.73 -9.17 7.75
N MET A 214 24.99 -8.07 7.91
CA MET A 214 25.45 -6.72 7.62
C MET A 214 26.63 -6.35 8.54
N LYS A 215 26.50 -6.56 9.84
CA LYS A 215 27.59 -6.37 10.81
C LYS A 215 28.81 -7.23 10.47
N ALA A 216 28.61 -8.51 10.18
CA ALA A 216 29.69 -9.43 9.82
C ALA A 216 30.44 -8.97 8.56
N ASP A 217 29.74 -8.39 7.59
CA ASP A 217 30.39 -7.84 6.39
C ASP A 217 31.14 -6.53 6.67
N MET A 218 30.56 -5.63 7.48
CA MET A 218 31.22 -4.38 7.89
C MET A 218 32.49 -4.64 8.71
N LEU A 219 32.51 -5.69 9.53
CA LEU A 219 33.69 -6.11 10.31
C LEU A 219 34.83 -6.67 9.45
N LYS A 220 34.59 -7.00 8.17
CA LYS A 220 35.66 -7.41 7.24
C LYS A 220 36.50 -6.24 6.74
N GLU A 221 36.00 -5.02 6.89
CA GLU A 221 36.74 -3.81 6.51
C GLU A 221 37.93 -3.61 7.48
N PRO A 222 39.15 -3.50 6.95
CA PRO A 222 40.34 -3.29 7.80
C PRO A 222 40.21 -2.05 8.67
N GLY A 223 40.47 -2.16 9.96
CA GLY A 223 40.38 -1.08 10.92
C GLY A 223 39.05 -0.98 11.67
N VAL A 224 38.00 -1.67 11.21
CA VAL A 224 36.71 -1.77 11.92
C VAL A 224 36.80 -2.83 13.01
N VAL A 225 36.58 -2.43 14.26
CA VAL A 225 36.68 -3.28 15.46
C VAL A 225 35.31 -3.76 15.94
N ASN A 226 34.30 -2.90 15.89
CA ASN A 226 32.93 -3.22 16.23
C ASN A 226 31.96 -2.33 15.46
N VAL A 227 30.71 -2.80 15.31
CA VAL A 227 29.58 -2.05 14.79
C VAL A 227 28.43 -2.19 15.78
N HIS A 228 27.88 -1.06 16.24
CA HIS A 228 26.82 -1.03 17.24
C HIS A 228 25.90 0.18 17.03
N HIS A 229 24.86 0.30 17.84
CA HIS A 229 23.89 1.40 17.81
C HIS A 229 23.30 1.61 16.41
N ILE A 230 22.83 0.50 15.81
CA ILE A 230 22.25 0.52 14.47
C ILE A 230 20.83 1.04 14.51
N HIS A 231 20.54 1.99 13.63
CA HIS A 231 19.20 2.41 13.26
C HIS A 231 19.03 2.30 11.76
N ALA A 232 17.96 1.64 11.33
CA ALA A 232 17.58 1.59 9.92
C ALA A 232 16.08 1.84 9.81
N TRP A 233 15.67 2.67 8.85
CA TRP A 233 14.27 3.01 8.63
C TRP A 233 14.01 3.33 7.16
N GLN A 234 12.75 3.27 6.76
CA GLN A 234 12.33 3.64 5.42
C GLN A 234 11.74 5.06 5.39
N ILE A 235 11.99 5.79 4.32
CA ILE A 235 11.31 7.07 4.03
C ILE A 235 10.13 6.84 3.09
N ASP A 236 10.30 5.98 2.10
CA ASP A 236 9.29 5.49 1.16
C ASP A 236 9.54 3.99 0.89
N GLU A 237 8.77 3.37 0.04
CA GLU A 237 8.85 1.93 -0.27
C GLU A 237 10.22 1.48 -0.79
N ASN A 238 11.00 2.41 -1.37
CA ASN A 238 12.23 2.10 -2.10
C ASN A 238 13.49 2.65 -1.44
N ARG A 239 13.39 3.45 -0.36
CA ARG A 239 14.52 4.14 0.24
C ARG A 239 14.75 3.78 1.68
N ILE A 240 15.91 3.19 1.92
CA ILE A 240 16.39 2.79 3.24
C ILE A 240 17.43 3.79 3.72
N MET A 241 17.22 4.32 4.92
CA MET A 241 18.19 5.10 5.68
C MET A 241 18.85 4.20 6.70
N PHE A 242 20.14 4.42 6.92
CA PHE A 242 20.94 3.64 7.85
C PHE A 242 21.85 4.56 8.65
N SER A 243 21.89 4.34 9.94
CA SER A 243 22.81 5.00 10.86
C SER A 243 23.44 3.96 11.77
N ALA A 244 24.73 4.07 12.04
CA ALA A 244 25.43 3.19 12.97
C ALA A 244 26.65 3.86 13.57
N HIS A 245 27.09 3.38 14.75
CA HIS A 245 28.39 3.68 15.31
C HIS A 245 29.37 2.57 14.94
N ILE A 246 30.58 2.97 14.54
CA ILE A 246 31.66 2.05 14.21
C ILE A 246 32.86 2.32 15.11
N ASN A 247 33.34 1.31 15.81
CA ASN A 247 34.61 1.42 16.50
C ASN A 247 35.78 1.18 15.55
N LEU A 248 36.70 2.11 15.55
CA LEU A 248 37.94 2.05 14.77
C LEU A 248 39.14 2.07 15.69
N ASN A 249 40.29 1.64 15.19
CA ASN A 249 41.57 1.92 15.86
C ASN A 249 41.84 3.43 15.86
N ASP A 250 42.57 3.92 16.87
CA ASP A 250 42.95 5.33 16.94
C ASP A 250 43.81 5.72 15.74
N GLN A 251 43.32 6.63 14.91
CA GLN A 251 43.97 7.03 13.66
C GLN A 251 43.50 8.42 13.21
N LEU A 252 44.18 8.99 12.23
CA LEU A 252 43.81 10.30 11.70
C LEU A 252 42.46 10.23 10.97
N LEU A 253 41.68 11.29 11.04
CA LEU A 253 40.39 11.39 10.33
C LEU A 253 40.54 11.20 8.81
N SER A 254 41.69 11.62 8.24
CA SER A 254 42.02 11.37 6.82
C SER A 254 42.07 9.89 6.47
N ASP A 255 42.46 9.04 7.44
CA ASP A 255 42.59 7.59 7.24
C ASP A 255 41.25 6.86 7.42
N VAL A 256 40.31 7.51 8.11
CA VAL A 256 38.91 7.00 8.28
C VAL A 256 38.07 7.20 7.00
N GLU A 257 38.36 8.25 6.20
CA GLU A 257 37.55 8.56 5.02
C GLU A 257 37.49 7.42 3.98
N PRO A 258 38.57 6.70 3.64
CA PRO A 258 38.52 5.51 2.79
C PRO A 258 37.65 4.40 3.38
N ILE A 259 37.68 4.16 4.71
CA ILE A 259 36.85 3.18 5.40
C ILE A 259 35.37 3.53 5.22
N TYR A 260 34.99 4.79 5.44
CA TYR A 260 33.61 5.24 5.22
C TYR A 260 33.16 4.96 3.78
N ARG A 261 33.95 5.33 2.77
CA ARG A 261 33.58 5.09 1.36
C ARG A 261 33.38 3.61 1.04
N HIS A 262 34.22 2.73 1.59
CA HIS A 262 34.09 1.29 1.40
C HIS A 262 32.82 0.76 2.07
N LEU A 263 32.54 1.15 3.32
CA LEU A 263 31.35 0.74 4.05
C LEU A 263 30.07 1.29 3.40
N GLU A 264 30.05 2.55 2.98
CA GLU A 264 28.94 3.13 2.22
C GLU A 264 28.67 2.35 0.93
N SER A 265 29.74 2.08 0.14
CA SER A 265 29.63 1.29 -1.09
C SER A 265 29.13 -0.13 -0.84
N LEU A 266 29.57 -0.78 0.24
CA LEU A 266 29.09 -2.09 0.66
C LEU A 266 27.61 -2.06 0.97
N LEU A 267 27.18 -1.12 1.83
CA LEU A 267 25.79 -0.99 2.27
C LEU A 267 24.84 -0.65 1.11
N GLN A 268 25.27 0.24 0.22
CA GLN A 268 24.49 0.61 -0.98
C GLN A 268 24.36 -0.55 -1.96
N LYS A 269 25.47 -1.24 -2.31
CA LYS A 269 25.47 -2.25 -3.36
C LYS A 269 24.87 -3.57 -2.92
N LYS A 270 25.14 -4.00 -1.68
CA LYS A 270 24.74 -5.32 -1.19
C LYS A 270 23.40 -5.30 -0.46
N TYR A 271 23.13 -4.23 0.30
CA TYR A 271 21.95 -4.12 1.16
C TYR A 271 20.94 -3.08 0.69
N HIS A 272 21.19 -2.44 -0.46
CA HIS A 272 20.31 -1.43 -1.08
C HIS A 272 19.95 -0.27 -0.15
N VAL A 273 20.91 0.15 0.68
CA VAL A 273 20.76 1.33 1.55
C VAL A 273 21.00 2.59 0.73
N ASP A 274 20.08 3.56 0.77
CA ASP A 274 20.20 4.80 -0.03
C ASP A 274 21.03 5.87 0.65
N HIS A 275 20.93 5.97 1.96
CA HIS A 275 21.65 6.98 2.73
C HIS A 275 22.27 6.35 3.97
N VAL A 276 23.56 6.56 4.12
CA VAL A 276 24.38 5.99 5.20
C VAL A 276 24.95 7.11 6.04
N THR A 277 24.82 7.02 7.35
CA THR A 277 25.49 7.88 8.32
C THR A 277 26.27 7.00 9.29
N LEU A 278 27.58 7.17 9.33
CA LEU A 278 28.46 6.42 10.24
C LEU A 278 29.14 7.37 11.21
N GLN A 279 29.12 7.03 12.50
CA GLN A 279 29.86 7.74 13.53
C GLN A 279 31.07 6.90 13.95
N ALA A 280 32.27 7.40 13.69
CA ALA A 280 33.50 6.73 14.16
C ALA A 280 33.72 6.98 15.65
N GLU A 281 34.06 5.94 16.36
CA GLU A 281 34.40 5.95 17.79
C GLU A 281 35.66 5.10 18.05
N VAL A 282 36.45 5.46 19.07
CA VAL A 282 37.64 4.68 19.43
C VAL A 282 37.38 3.81 20.68
N PHE A 283 36.86 4.39 21.74
CA PHE A 283 36.70 3.71 23.04
C PHE A 283 35.22 3.52 23.42
N ARG A 284 34.34 4.44 23.02
CA ARG A 284 32.91 4.41 23.37
C ARG A 284 32.23 3.24 22.71
N GLY A 285 31.38 2.52 23.42
CA GLY A 285 30.54 1.45 22.87
C GLY A 285 31.27 0.22 22.31
N LYS A 286 32.58 0.07 22.58
CA LYS A 286 33.41 -1.01 22.00
C LYS A 286 32.93 -2.42 22.32
N SER A 287 32.21 -2.60 23.43
CA SER A 287 31.61 -3.88 23.86
C SER A 287 30.09 -3.93 23.64
N ASN A 288 29.48 -2.90 23.03
CA ASN A 288 28.04 -2.85 22.84
C ASN A 288 27.57 -3.83 21.77
N GLU A 289 26.36 -4.35 21.95
CA GLU A 289 25.65 -5.15 20.97
C GLU A 289 25.12 -4.27 19.82
N LEU A 290 24.61 -4.92 18.76
CA LEU A 290 24.03 -4.24 17.59
C LEU A 290 22.95 -3.24 17.95
N PHE A 291 22.01 -3.65 18.80
CA PHE A 291 20.91 -2.82 19.26
C PHE A 291 21.08 -2.52 20.74
N THR A 292 21.42 -1.30 21.07
CA THR A 292 21.45 -0.84 22.46
C THR A 292 20.02 -0.50 22.87
N ARG A 293 19.52 -1.10 23.95
CA ARG A 293 18.30 -0.60 24.61
C ARG A 293 18.66 0.74 25.24
N ASP A 294 17.95 1.79 24.83
CA ASP A 294 18.13 3.14 25.37
C ASP A 294 18.07 3.11 26.90
N GLN A 295 19.21 3.09 27.54
CA GLN A 295 19.42 3.55 28.91
C GLN A 295 20.40 4.71 28.81
N HIS A 296 19.86 5.93 28.71
CA HIS A 296 20.49 7.20 29.05
C HIS A 296 21.97 7.40 28.63
N ASP A 297 22.34 7.07 27.39
CA ASP A 297 23.64 7.48 26.82
C ASP A 297 23.40 8.27 25.53
N ILE A 298 22.77 9.44 25.69
CA ILE A 298 22.84 10.56 24.76
C ILE A 298 23.85 11.57 25.33
#